data_7311d2432d68140527b835e3e721bd63
#
_entry.id   7311d2432d68140527b835e3e721bd63
#
_cell.length_a   1.000
_cell.length_b   1.000
_cell.length_c   1.000
_cell.angle_alpha   90.00
_cell.angle_beta   90.00
_cell.angle_gamma   90.00
#
_symmetry.space_group_name_H-M   'P 1'
#
loop_
_entity.id
_entity.type
_entity.pdbx_description
1 polymer ?
#
loop_
_entity_poly.entity_id
_entity_poly.type
_entity_poly.pdbx_seq_one_letter_code
_entity_poly.pdbx_strand_id
1 'polypeptide(L)'
;MKTGALFTCLVAGTVLSGAAQAADLVVGLKSEATSMDPQFHQLSTNTQVLLNIFEGLTNQDALQKVTPALATEWEAVDDTTWRFTLRDGVKFQNGSTFSARDVIYTYCRVPLVENSPSSFTIYTATITDVKPDGDNAVLISTDGPNPLLPTDVANLPLLSADAAGAEDTVTYKPGGECEGMGTVPQSADFNSPEITVGTGPYRLESFVRGSQMVLTRYDDYWGEQPDWDKVTLRPLTSDGPRVAALLSGDVDMIESPPIQDLPRIEQAGYSVVDALSNRIIYLAMDQDGEAPSIGGTDGKNPLLDKKVREAISLAINRDAIVERIMGGYAQAAGELLPPPMFGTNGRAVDAYDPEKAKQLLTEAGYPDGFEITLGTPNDRYINDAQVAQAVAQMLARIGIRTNVDAQTASQFFSRRNALDFPIYLAGWSASSGEMSSPLKSLVATYNKEAGTGPTNAGRYSNPAMDELLKTAMTTIDDAEREKMLQEAEQMVLDDFGIIPLHYEQTVWALKEGLTYEPRVDQYTIASQVHAAE
;
A
#
# COMPACT_ATOMS: atom_id res chain seq x y z
N MET A 1 -3.18 45.30 -80.47
CA MET A 1 -4.18 44.80 -79.56
C MET A 1 -3.71 43.39 -79.16
N LYS A 2 -3.14 43.25 -77.97
CA LYS A 2 -2.70 41.96 -77.41
C LYS A 2 -3.39 41.77 -76.08
N THR A 3 -4.29 40.83 -76.03
CA THR A 3 -5.06 40.38 -74.84
C THR A 3 -4.19 39.43 -74.03
N GLY A 4 -3.83 39.85 -72.85
CA GLY A 4 -3.14 38.96 -71.87
C GLY A 4 -4.19 38.23 -71.03
N ALA A 5 -4.10 36.89 -70.96
CA ALA A 5 -4.89 36.04 -70.12
C ALA A 5 -4.15 35.86 -68.76
N LEU A 6 -4.83 36.26 -67.67
CA LEU A 6 -4.40 35.97 -66.31
C LEU A 6 -4.77 34.52 -65.96
N PHE A 7 -3.77 33.69 -65.66
CA PHE A 7 -3.98 32.36 -65.05
C PHE A 7 -3.91 32.51 -63.55
N THR A 8 -5.04 32.29 -62.87
CA THR A 8 -5.11 32.20 -61.41
C THR A 8 -4.88 30.75 -61.02
N CYS A 9 -3.71 30.45 -60.44
CA CYS A 9 -3.43 29.16 -59.82
C CYS A 9 -4.13 29.07 -58.46
N LEU A 10 -5.15 28.23 -58.34
CA LEU A 10 -5.74 27.81 -57.07
C LEU A 10 -4.79 26.77 -56.43
N VAL A 11 -4.11 27.14 -55.35
CA VAL A 11 -3.38 26.20 -54.50
C VAL A 11 -4.39 25.58 -53.56
N ALA A 12 -4.81 24.34 -53.83
CA ALA A 12 -5.57 23.53 -52.89
C ALA A 12 -4.62 23.05 -51.78
N GLY A 13 -4.69 23.68 -50.63
CA GLY A 13 -4.02 23.19 -49.40
C GLY A 13 -4.72 21.89 -48.94
N THR A 14 -4.10 20.77 -49.13
CA THR A 14 -4.45 19.51 -48.47
C THR A 14 -4.09 19.64 -46.98
N VAL A 15 -5.10 19.82 -46.12
CA VAL A 15 -4.97 19.62 -44.70
C VAL A 15 -4.80 18.10 -44.53
N LEU A 16 -3.59 17.65 -44.31
CA LEU A 16 -3.33 16.32 -43.78
C LEU A 16 -3.85 16.30 -42.33
N SER A 17 -5.06 15.80 -42.14
CA SER A 17 -5.50 15.31 -40.84
C SER A 17 -4.56 14.14 -40.51
N GLY A 18 -3.56 14.40 -39.67
CA GLY A 18 -2.82 13.33 -39.05
C GLY A 18 -3.83 12.46 -38.31
N ALA A 19 -4.00 11.22 -38.75
CA ALA A 19 -4.66 10.23 -37.93
C ALA A 19 -3.89 10.20 -36.62
N ALA A 20 -4.53 10.54 -35.50
CA ALA A 20 -3.99 10.30 -34.19
C ALA A 20 -3.68 8.80 -34.16
N GLN A 21 -2.40 8.46 -34.13
CA GLN A 21 -1.98 7.08 -33.99
C GLN A 21 -2.37 6.68 -32.57
N ALA A 22 -3.13 5.57 -32.45
CA ALA A 22 -3.50 5.02 -31.15
C ALA A 22 -2.23 4.92 -30.30
N ALA A 23 -2.23 5.58 -29.17
CA ALA A 23 -1.08 5.60 -28.28
C ALA A 23 -1.15 4.38 -27.36
N ASP A 24 -0.21 3.46 -27.51
CA ASP A 24 -0.09 2.26 -26.69
C ASP A 24 0.96 2.48 -25.59
N LEU A 25 0.68 1.98 -24.38
CA LEU A 25 1.60 1.96 -23.25
C LEU A 25 1.87 0.51 -22.83
N VAL A 26 3.14 0.17 -22.65
CA VAL A 26 3.55 -1.14 -22.15
C VAL A 26 4.30 -0.99 -20.83
N VAL A 27 3.75 -1.56 -19.75
CA VAL A 27 4.33 -1.48 -18.40
C VAL A 27 4.83 -2.83 -17.93
N GLY A 28 6.09 -2.89 -17.50
CA GLY A 28 6.72 -4.06 -16.89
C GLY A 28 6.53 -4.05 -15.36
N LEU A 29 5.71 -4.97 -14.84
CA LEU A 29 5.44 -5.13 -13.41
C LEU A 29 6.40 -6.14 -12.77
N LYS A 30 6.80 -5.90 -11.50
CA LYS A 30 7.68 -6.82 -10.74
C LYS A 30 6.98 -8.10 -10.27
N SER A 31 5.66 -8.10 -10.28
CA SER A 31 4.85 -9.24 -9.84
C SER A 31 3.57 -9.36 -10.65
N GLU A 32 3.00 -10.56 -10.64
CA GLU A 32 1.78 -10.89 -11.37
C GLU A 32 0.54 -10.69 -10.48
N ALA A 33 -0.55 -10.17 -11.06
CA ALA A 33 -1.86 -10.21 -10.43
C ALA A 33 -2.38 -11.67 -10.37
N THR A 34 -2.85 -12.09 -9.20
CA THR A 34 -3.31 -13.46 -8.97
C THR A 34 -4.77 -13.69 -9.33
N SER A 35 -5.55 -12.60 -9.45
CA SER A 35 -6.98 -12.60 -9.77
C SER A 35 -7.41 -11.26 -10.35
N MET A 36 -8.41 -11.28 -11.22
CA MET A 36 -9.14 -10.11 -11.72
C MET A 36 -10.38 -9.78 -10.88
N ASP A 37 -10.74 -10.64 -9.93
CA ASP A 37 -11.81 -10.35 -8.96
C ASP A 37 -11.34 -9.30 -7.95
N PRO A 38 -11.96 -8.11 -7.91
CA PRO A 38 -11.51 -7.01 -7.07
C PRO A 38 -11.76 -7.22 -5.58
N GLN A 39 -12.46 -8.28 -5.18
CA GLN A 39 -12.79 -8.60 -3.79
C GLN A 39 -12.25 -9.97 -3.33
N PHE A 40 -11.40 -10.63 -4.15
CA PHE A 40 -10.92 -11.98 -3.86
C PHE A 40 -9.62 -12.00 -3.04
N HIS A 41 -8.63 -11.19 -3.39
CA HIS A 41 -7.31 -11.25 -2.77
C HIS A 41 -6.77 -9.84 -2.52
N GLN A 42 -6.77 -9.42 -1.27
CA GLN A 42 -6.21 -8.14 -0.82
C GLN A 42 -4.67 -8.19 -0.91
N LEU A 43 -4.15 -7.97 -2.10
CA LEU A 43 -2.74 -8.01 -2.43
C LEU A 43 -2.40 -6.78 -3.27
N SER A 44 -1.33 -6.05 -2.93
CA SER A 44 -0.93 -4.81 -3.60
C SER A 44 -0.83 -4.96 -5.12
N THR A 45 -0.32 -6.11 -5.61
CA THR A 45 -0.21 -6.39 -7.04
C THR A 45 -1.55 -6.57 -7.76
N ASN A 46 -2.58 -7.05 -7.05
CA ASN A 46 -3.93 -7.09 -7.58
C ASN A 46 -4.56 -5.70 -7.56
N THR A 47 -4.45 -5.01 -6.42
CA THR A 47 -5.03 -3.68 -6.22
C THR A 47 -4.56 -2.71 -7.28
N GLN A 48 -3.24 -2.59 -7.53
CA GLN A 48 -2.71 -1.62 -8.50
C GLN A 48 -3.21 -1.84 -9.94
N VAL A 49 -3.44 -3.08 -10.37
CA VAL A 49 -3.96 -3.35 -11.71
C VAL A 49 -5.47 -3.15 -11.79
N LEU A 50 -6.20 -3.50 -10.72
CA LEU A 50 -7.65 -3.40 -10.66
C LEU A 50 -8.15 -1.96 -10.50
N LEU A 51 -7.36 -1.05 -9.93
CA LEU A 51 -7.65 0.39 -9.86
C LEU A 51 -7.73 1.07 -11.25
N ASN A 52 -7.28 0.43 -12.31
CA ASN A 52 -7.51 0.90 -13.68
C ASN A 52 -8.93 0.57 -14.18
N ILE A 53 -9.63 -0.38 -13.56
CA ILE A 53 -10.93 -0.90 -14.02
C ILE A 53 -12.05 -0.56 -13.04
N PHE A 54 -11.78 -0.65 -11.74
CA PHE A 54 -12.76 -0.49 -10.66
C PHE A 54 -12.43 0.70 -9.79
N GLU A 55 -13.45 1.33 -9.24
CA GLU A 55 -13.34 2.46 -8.32
C GLU A 55 -14.13 2.18 -7.04
N GLY A 56 -13.74 2.83 -5.94
CA GLY A 56 -14.47 2.87 -4.68
C GLY A 56 -15.43 4.06 -4.59
N LEU A 57 -16.15 4.19 -3.48
CA LEU A 57 -16.91 5.41 -3.19
C LEU A 57 -16.01 6.64 -3.08
N THR A 58 -14.88 6.49 -2.41
CA THR A 58 -13.79 7.45 -2.34
C THR A 58 -12.56 6.87 -3.03
N ASN A 59 -11.51 7.67 -3.15
CA ASN A 59 -10.21 7.26 -3.67
C ASN A 59 -9.09 7.72 -2.73
N GLN A 60 -7.90 7.18 -2.86
CA GLN A 60 -6.68 7.67 -2.23
C GLN A 60 -5.74 8.25 -3.31
N ASP A 61 -5.33 9.52 -3.15
CA ASP A 61 -4.36 10.16 -4.03
C ASP A 61 -2.94 9.55 -3.89
N ALA A 62 -1.95 10.13 -4.55
CA ALA A 62 -0.57 9.66 -4.50
C ALA A 62 0.06 9.70 -3.08
N LEU A 63 -0.47 10.53 -2.19
CA LEU A 63 -0.08 10.64 -0.77
C LEU A 63 -1.01 9.86 0.16
N GLN A 64 -1.90 9.03 -0.36
CA GLN A 64 -2.95 8.27 0.36
C GLN A 64 -3.96 9.15 1.10
N LYS A 65 -4.11 10.42 0.73
CA LYS A 65 -5.19 11.25 1.22
C LYS A 65 -6.50 10.84 0.56
N VAL A 66 -7.56 10.71 1.37
CA VAL A 66 -8.90 10.37 0.87
C VAL A 66 -9.45 11.53 0.04
N THR A 67 -9.91 11.23 -1.17
CA THR A 67 -10.44 12.17 -2.16
C THR A 67 -11.77 11.68 -2.73
N PRO A 68 -12.63 12.58 -3.25
CA PRO A 68 -13.86 12.20 -3.92
C PRO A 68 -13.62 11.29 -5.14
N ALA A 69 -14.49 10.27 -5.30
CA ALA A 69 -14.57 9.40 -6.47
C ALA A 69 -16.04 9.19 -6.88
N LEU A 70 -16.57 7.99 -6.72
CA LEU A 70 -18.00 7.70 -6.98
C LEU A 70 -18.93 8.35 -5.94
N ALA A 71 -18.43 8.72 -4.78
CA ALA A 71 -19.04 9.70 -3.89
C ALA A 71 -18.35 11.06 -4.06
N THR A 72 -19.15 12.13 -4.11
CA THR A 72 -18.66 13.51 -4.21
C THR A 72 -18.41 14.16 -2.87
N GLU A 73 -19.14 13.72 -1.83
CA GLU A 73 -19.08 14.20 -0.46
C GLU A 73 -19.46 13.09 0.52
N TRP A 74 -18.99 13.16 1.76
CA TRP A 74 -19.38 12.27 2.85
C TRP A 74 -19.37 13.01 4.18
N GLU A 75 -20.26 12.57 5.08
CA GLU A 75 -20.40 13.13 6.41
C GLU A 75 -20.84 12.05 7.41
N ALA A 76 -20.37 12.13 8.65
CA ALA A 76 -20.91 11.36 9.75
C ALA A 76 -22.23 12.00 10.20
N VAL A 77 -23.36 11.31 10.03
CA VAL A 77 -24.68 11.81 10.48
C VAL A 77 -24.92 11.54 11.95
N ASP A 78 -24.25 10.53 12.48
CA ASP A 78 -24.11 10.22 13.91
C ASP A 78 -22.83 9.39 14.12
N ASP A 79 -22.58 8.96 15.36
CA ASP A 79 -21.33 8.24 15.72
C ASP A 79 -21.13 6.91 14.95
N THR A 80 -22.19 6.32 14.41
CA THR A 80 -22.19 5.00 13.78
C THR A 80 -22.69 4.99 12.35
N THR A 81 -23.09 6.13 11.79
CA THR A 81 -23.69 6.20 10.47
C THR A 81 -23.03 7.30 9.64
N TRP A 82 -22.54 6.92 8.48
CA TRP A 82 -22.00 7.83 7.46
C TRP A 82 -22.95 7.94 6.27
N ARG A 83 -23.06 9.14 5.74
CA ARG A 83 -23.79 9.44 4.51
C ARG A 83 -22.80 9.74 3.40
N PHE A 84 -22.93 9.06 2.25
CA PHE A 84 -22.14 9.31 1.05
C PHE A 84 -23.07 9.82 -0.05
N THR A 85 -22.80 11.02 -0.57
CA THR A 85 -23.51 11.59 -1.73
C THR A 85 -22.90 11.03 -3.02
N LEU A 86 -23.67 10.29 -3.80
CA LEU A 86 -23.21 9.61 -5.00
C LEU A 86 -23.08 10.58 -6.18
N ARG A 87 -22.13 10.35 -7.05
CA ARG A 87 -21.90 11.10 -8.28
C ARG A 87 -22.96 10.76 -9.32
N ASP A 88 -23.63 11.78 -9.85
CA ASP A 88 -24.64 11.63 -10.90
C ASP A 88 -24.02 11.27 -12.26
N GLY A 89 -24.74 10.49 -13.05
CA GLY A 89 -24.45 10.25 -14.46
C GLY A 89 -23.28 9.28 -14.71
N VAL A 90 -22.71 8.68 -13.68
CA VAL A 90 -21.66 7.65 -13.84
C VAL A 90 -22.25 6.39 -14.48
N LYS A 91 -21.51 5.82 -15.43
CA LYS A 91 -21.86 4.57 -16.08
C LYS A 91 -20.77 3.52 -15.85
N PHE A 92 -21.20 2.31 -15.65
CA PHE A 92 -20.30 1.15 -15.78
C PHE A 92 -19.91 0.92 -17.24
N GLN A 93 -18.85 0.19 -17.45
CA GLN A 93 -18.30 -0.14 -18.78
C GLN A 93 -19.26 -0.94 -19.67
N ASN A 94 -20.30 -1.58 -19.11
CA ASN A 94 -21.39 -2.24 -19.85
C ASN A 94 -22.54 -1.27 -20.21
N GLY A 95 -22.46 0.01 -19.82
CA GLY A 95 -23.45 1.06 -20.08
C GLY A 95 -24.54 1.18 -19.01
N SER A 96 -24.60 0.30 -17.99
CA SER A 96 -25.53 0.45 -16.87
C SER A 96 -25.16 1.67 -16.00
N THR A 97 -26.17 2.28 -15.37
CA THR A 97 -25.97 3.48 -14.54
C THR A 97 -25.62 3.06 -13.11
N PHE A 98 -24.57 3.69 -12.57
CA PHE A 98 -24.18 3.52 -11.16
C PHE A 98 -25.22 4.12 -10.21
N SER A 99 -25.50 3.43 -9.11
CA SER A 99 -26.48 3.83 -8.10
C SER A 99 -26.19 3.24 -6.71
N ALA A 100 -26.98 3.61 -5.70
CA ALA A 100 -26.93 3.02 -4.36
C ALA A 100 -27.13 1.48 -4.36
N ARG A 101 -27.85 0.95 -5.36
CA ARG A 101 -28.05 -0.49 -5.55
C ARG A 101 -26.71 -1.24 -5.75
N ASP A 102 -25.79 -0.66 -6.51
CA ASP A 102 -24.49 -1.25 -6.78
C ASP A 102 -23.59 -1.24 -5.53
N VAL A 103 -23.71 -0.19 -4.71
CA VAL A 103 -23.05 -0.13 -3.40
C VAL A 103 -23.58 -1.26 -2.50
N ILE A 104 -24.90 -1.39 -2.36
CA ILE A 104 -25.52 -2.45 -1.56
C ILE A 104 -25.10 -3.82 -2.07
N TYR A 105 -25.16 -4.07 -3.38
CA TYR A 105 -24.73 -5.31 -4.02
C TYR A 105 -23.28 -5.64 -3.65
N THR A 106 -22.39 -4.66 -3.74
CA THR A 106 -20.96 -4.80 -3.45
C THR A 106 -20.72 -5.28 -2.02
N TYR A 107 -21.37 -4.65 -1.02
CA TYR A 107 -21.27 -5.04 0.38
C TYR A 107 -21.83 -6.44 0.63
N CYS A 108 -22.95 -6.75 0.00
CA CYS A 108 -23.58 -8.07 0.08
C CYS A 108 -22.72 -9.19 -0.49
N ARG A 109 -21.95 -8.91 -1.55
CA ARG A 109 -21.12 -9.93 -2.21
C ARG A 109 -19.88 -10.31 -1.40
N VAL A 110 -19.25 -9.38 -0.70
CA VAL A 110 -17.96 -9.61 -0.02
C VAL A 110 -17.94 -10.89 0.83
N PRO A 111 -18.91 -11.15 1.73
CA PRO A 111 -18.90 -12.37 2.55
C PRO A 111 -19.18 -13.65 1.76
N LEU A 112 -19.64 -13.56 0.50
CA LEU A 112 -19.98 -14.68 -0.38
C LEU A 112 -18.83 -15.09 -1.31
N VAL A 113 -17.69 -14.38 -1.25
CA VAL A 113 -16.50 -14.71 -2.06
C VAL A 113 -15.82 -15.95 -1.49
N GLU A 114 -15.86 -17.04 -2.25
CA GLU A 114 -15.33 -18.33 -1.82
C GLU A 114 -13.80 -18.40 -1.91
N ASN A 115 -13.19 -19.14 -0.97
CA ASN A 115 -11.76 -19.48 -0.97
C ASN A 115 -10.81 -18.28 -1.05
N SER A 116 -11.22 -17.10 -0.60
CA SER A 116 -10.39 -15.90 -0.57
C SER A 116 -9.16 -16.11 0.34
N PRO A 117 -7.93 -15.93 -0.14
CA PRO A 117 -6.72 -16.06 0.68
C PRO A 117 -6.51 -14.84 1.60
N SER A 118 -7.15 -13.70 1.29
CA SER A 118 -7.13 -12.46 2.08
C SER A 118 -8.43 -11.71 1.84
N SER A 119 -9.42 -11.98 2.69
CA SER A 119 -10.81 -11.55 2.50
C SER A 119 -10.98 -10.03 2.70
N PHE A 120 -11.83 -9.44 1.86
CA PHE A 120 -12.29 -8.06 2.00
C PHE A 120 -13.33 -7.87 3.14
N THR A 121 -13.67 -8.92 3.85
CA THR A 121 -14.54 -8.84 5.04
C THR A 121 -13.99 -7.90 6.12
N ILE A 122 -12.69 -7.60 6.13
CA ILE A 122 -12.11 -6.59 7.02
C ILE A 122 -12.76 -5.20 6.85
N TYR A 123 -13.29 -4.87 5.67
CA TYR A 123 -13.98 -3.62 5.36
C TYR A 123 -15.51 -3.70 5.56
N THR A 124 -16.05 -4.90 5.80
CA THR A 124 -17.49 -5.10 5.87
C THR A 124 -17.96 -5.76 7.18
N ALA A 125 -17.04 -6.30 7.99
CA ALA A 125 -17.39 -7.06 9.20
C ALA A 125 -18.11 -6.23 10.27
N THR A 126 -17.84 -4.91 10.33
CA THR A 126 -18.49 -4.00 11.28
C THR A 126 -19.76 -3.35 10.72
N ILE A 127 -20.09 -3.59 9.44
CA ILE A 127 -21.24 -2.97 8.78
C ILE A 127 -22.53 -3.65 9.23
N THR A 128 -23.46 -2.88 9.76
CA THR A 128 -24.77 -3.33 10.25
C THR A 128 -25.90 -3.02 9.28
N ASP A 129 -25.78 -1.98 8.45
CA ASP A 129 -26.77 -1.61 7.44
C ASP A 129 -26.14 -0.83 6.29
N VAL A 130 -26.64 -1.06 5.08
CA VAL A 130 -26.33 -0.28 3.86
C VAL A 130 -27.64 -0.04 3.13
N LYS A 131 -28.09 1.21 3.05
CA LYS A 131 -29.38 1.56 2.44
C LYS A 131 -29.33 2.86 1.65
N PRO A 132 -30.18 3.00 0.63
CA PRO A 132 -30.29 4.25 -0.11
C PRO A 132 -30.85 5.37 0.78
N ASP A 133 -30.41 6.60 0.53
CA ASP A 133 -30.95 7.83 1.11
C ASP A 133 -31.37 8.78 -0.02
N GLY A 134 -32.64 8.70 -0.38
CA GLY A 134 -33.14 9.33 -1.62
C GLY A 134 -32.58 8.69 -2.87
N ASP A 135 -32.45 9.50 -3.93
CA ASP A 135 -32.06 9.01 -5.27
C ASP A 135 -30.53 8.96 -5.49
N ASN A 136 -29.78 9.78 -4.75
CA ASN A 136 -28.36 10.03 -5.00
C ASN A 136 -27.46 9.93 -3.76
N ALA A 137 -27.86 9.21 -2.74
CA ALA A 137 -27.00 8.97 -1.57
C ALA A 137 -27.19 7.56 -1.01
N VAL A 138 -26.22 7.14 -0.20
CA VAL A 138 -26.26 5.90 0.55
C VAL A 138 -25.85 6.16 2.02
N LEU A 139 -26.57 5.54 2.94
CA LEU A 139 -26.20 5.47 4.35
C LEU A 139 -25.53 4.14 4.62
N ILE A 140 -24.39 4.19 5.30
CA ILE A 140 -23.63 3.02 5.75
C ILE A 140 -23.51 3.11 7.26
N SER A 141 -24.07 2.12 7.97
CA SER A 141 -24.05 2.05 9.43
C SER A 141 -23.12 0.95 9.92
N THR A 142 -22.46 1.20 11.05
CA THR A 142 -21.48 0.32 11.68
C THR A 142 -21.93 -0.10 13.08
N ASP A 143 -21.34 -1.13 13.66
CA ASP A 143 -21.63 -1.65 15.00
C ASP A 143 -21.02 -0.80 16.14
N GLY A 144 -20.19 0.19 15.78
CA GLY A 144 -19.56 1.19 16.66
C GLY A 144 -18.99 2.33 15.82
N PRO A 145 -18.48 3.40 16.44
CA PRO A 145 -17.86 4.50 15.70
C PRO A 145 -16.71 4.02 14.81
N ASN A 146 -16.73 4.36 13.51
CA ASN A 146 -15.67 4.03 12.56
C ASN A 146 -15.18 5.29 11.82
N PRO A 147 -14.14 5.98 12.33
CA PRO A 147 -13.56 7.14 11.67
C PRO A 147 -12.84 6.79 10.36
N LEU A 148 -12.49 5.51 10.15
CA LEU A 148 -11.81 5.03 8.94
C LEU A 148 -12.77 4.67 7.80
N LEU A 149 -14.09 4.73 8.00
CA LEU A 149 -15.03 4.33 6.95
C LEU A 149 -14.81 5.04 5.61
N PRO A 150 -14.49 6.36 5.54
CA PRO A 150 -14.14 7.01 4.28
C PRO A 150 -12.90 6.43 3.59
N THR A 151 -11.94 5.93 4.35
CA THR A 151 -10.75 5.21 3.83
C THR A 151 -11.06 3.78 3.45
N ASP A 152 -11.90 3.09 4.23
CA ASP A 152 -12.28 1.70 3.98
C ASP A 152 -13.04 1.57 2.65
N VAL A 153 -13.93 2.52 2.33
CA VAL A 153 -14.69 2.52 1.08
C VAL A 153 -13.84 2.87 -0.15
N ALA A 154 -12.66 3.48 0.03
CA ALA A 154 -11.67 3.65 -1.04
C ALA A 154 -11.01 2.31 -1.41
N ASN A 155 -10.87 1.42 -0.42
CA ASN A 155 -10.26 0.11 -0.58
C ASN A 155 -11.28 -1.00 -0.91
N LEU A 156 -12.55 -0.66 -1.11
CA LEU A 156 -13.62 -1.58 -1.51
C LEU A 156 -14.13 -1.24 -2.91
N PRO A 157 -13.56 -1.85 -3.97
CA PRO A 157 -13.99 -1.61 -5.35
C PRO A 157 -15.44 -2.00 -5.58
N LEU A 158 -16.22 -1.11 -6.23
CA LEU A 158 -17.64 -1.30 -6.49
C LEU A 158 -17.88 -2.13 -7.74
N LEU A 159 -18.91 -2.96 -7.70
CA LEU A 159 -19.33 -3.88 -8.74
C LEU A 159 -20.69 -3.49 -9.33
N SER A 160 -20.89 -3.76 -10.60
CA SER A 160 -22.19 -3.58 -11.25
C SER A 160 -23.16 -4.70 -10.84
N ALA A 161 -24.24 -4.33 -10.18
CA ALA A 161 -25.34 -5.23 -9.87
C ALA A 161 -26.02 -5.77 -11.15
N ASP A 162 -26.08 -4.94 -12.21
CA ASP A 162 -26.62 -5.35 -13.51
C ASP A 162 -25.75 -6.41 -14.19
N ALA A 163 -24.42 -6.27 -14.16
CA ALA A 163 -23.51 -7.27 -14.72
C ALA A 163 -23.64 -8.63 -14.02
N ALA A 164 -24.02 -8.64 -12.76
CA ALA A 164 -24.30 -9.84 -11.97
C ALA A 164 -25.74 -10.39 -12.16
N GLY A 165 -26.59 -9.68 -12.88
CA GLY A 165 -28.00 -10.05 -13.06
C GLY A 165 -28.82 -9.94 -11.77
N ALA A 166 -28.47 -9.00 -10.89
CA ALA A 166 -29.23 -8.73 -9.67
C ALA A 166 -30.61 -8.14 -10.01
N GLU A 167 -31.58 -8.32 -9.09
CA GLU A 167 -32.92 -7.75 -9.21
C GLU A 167 -32.91 -6.22 -9.10
N ASP A 168 -33.97 -5.54 -9.52
CA ASP A 168 -34.10 -4.08 -9.45
C ASP A 168 -33.91 -3.54 -8.02
N THR A 169 -34.20 -4.35 -7.01
CA THR A 169 -34.00 -4.03 -5.58
C THR A 169 -33.09 -5.06 -4.95
N VAL A 170 -31.96 -4.60 -4.43
CA VAL A 170 -31.08 -5.39 -3.55
C VAL A 170 -31.24 -4.87 -2.13
N THR A 171 -31.50 -5.78 -1.18
CA THR A 171 -31.66 -5.44 0.24
C THR A 171 -30.48 -5.97 1.04
N TYR A 172 -29.77 -5.06 1.73
CA TYR A 172 -28.64 -5.42 2.58
C TYR A 172 -29.11 -6.26 3.79
N LYS A 173 -28.35 -7.30 4.09
CA LYS A 173 -28.38 -8.02 5.37
C LYS A 173 -26.96 -8.41 5.76
N PRO A 174 -26.57 -8.27 7.03
CA PRO A 174 -25.24 -8.68 7.50
C PRO A 174 -24.94 -10.16 7.17
N GLY A 175 -23.68 -10.46 6.86
CA GLY A 175 -23.26 -11.83 6.57
C GLY A 175 -23.54 -12.33 5.15
N GLY A 176 -24.07 -11.45 4.24
CA GLY A 176 -24.33 -11.80 2.85
C GLY A 176 -25.66 -12.51 2.58
N GLU A 177 -26.53 -12.59 3.57
CA GLU A 177 -27.89 -13.15 3.41
C GLU A 177 -28.85 -12.14 2.72
N CYS A 178 -28.31 -11.27 1.88
CA CYS A 178 -29.04 -10.22 1.17
C CYS A 178 -30.06 -10.79 0.18
N GLU A 179 -31.11 -10.01 -0.10
CA GLU A 179 -32.15 -10.37 -1.08
C GLU A 179 -31.87 -9.67 -2.42
N GLY A 180 -32.30 -10.26 -3.52
CA GLY A 180 -32.21 -9.67 -4.86
C GLY A 180 -30.82 -9.74 -5.49
N MET A 181 -29.92 -10.55 -4.98
CA MET A 181 -28.50 -10.61 -5.42
C MET A 181 -28.31 -11.16 -6.84
N GLY A 182 -29.27 -11.91 -7.40
CA GLY A 182 -29.06 -12.60 -8.67
C GLY A 182 -27.94 -13.63 -8.61
N THR A 183 -27.09 -13.68 -9.62
CA THR A 183 -25.89 -14.52 -9.62
C THR A 183 -24.78 -13.83 -8.83
N VAL A 184 -24.03 -14.60 -8.03
CA VAL A 184 -22.84 -14.11 -7.33
C VAL A 184 -21.60 -14.63 -8.05
N PRO A 185 -20.96 -13.84 -8.95
CA PRO A 185 -19.79 -14.29 -9.67
C PRO A 185 -18.65 -14.58 -8.70
N GLN A 186 -17.92 -15.67 -8.95
CA GLN A 186 -16.76 -16.09 -8.18
C GLN A 186 -15.45 -15.66 -8.87
N SER A 187 -14.32 -15.81 -8.19
CA SER A 187 -13.04 -15.26 -8.66
C SER A 187 -12.65 -15.70 -10.09
N ALA A 188 -12.99 -16.90 -10.50
CA ALA A 188 -12.67 -17.40 -11.84
C ALA A 188 -13.46 -16.69 -12.95
N ASP A 189 -14.67 -16.21 -12.64
CA ASP A 189 -15.56 -15.55 -13.61
C ASP A 189 -15.02 -14.20 -14.04
N PHE A 190 -14.29 -13.51 -13.14
CA PHE A 190 -13.65 -12.22 -13.41
C PHE A 190 -12.44 -12.28 -14.35
N ASN A 191 -12.01 -13.47 -14.79
CA ASN A 191 -11.01 -13.55 -15.87
C ASN A 191 -11.62 -13.23 -17.25
N SER A 192 -12.95 -13.10 -17.32
CA SER A 192 -13.71 -12.74 -18.52
C SER A 192 -14.02 -11.23 -18.54
N PRO A 193 -13.81 -10.55 -19.69
CA PRO A 193 -14.18 -9.15 -19.85
C PRO A 193 -15.67 -8.84 -19.61
N GLU A 194 -16.56 -9.82 -19.82
CA GLU A 194 -18.01 -9.67 -19.65
C GLU A 194 -18.42 -9.49 -18.18
N ILE A 195 -17.64 -10.07 -17.26
CA ILE A 195 -17.88 -9.98 -15.80
C ILE A 195 -17.01 -8.90 -15.16
N THR A 196 -15.83 -8.62 -15.72
CA THR A 196 -14.90 -7.61 -15.23
C THR A 196 -15.35 -6.22 -15.71
N VAL A 197 -16.43 -5.74 -15.12
CA VAL A 197 -17.12 -4.51 -15.46
C VAL A 197 -17.06 -3.55 -14.29
N GLY A 198 -16.23 -2.51 -14.41
CA GLY A 198 -16.08 -1.42 -13.44
C GLY A 198 -16.57 -0.08 -13.97
N THR A 199 -16.27 0.98 -13.23
CA THR A 199 -16.53 2.38 -13.59
C THR A 199 -15.28 3.11 -14.03
N GLY A 200 -14.10 2.48 -13.88
CA GLY A 200 -12.78 3.07 -14.09
C GLY A 200 -12.44 3.35 -15.57
N PRO A 201 -11.29 4.02 -15.79
CA PRO A 201 -10.90 4.57 -17.10
C PRO A 201 -10.56 3.52 -18.16
N TYR A 202 -10.31 2.28 -17.76
CA TYR A 202 -9.98 1.19 -18.69
C TYR A 202 -10.88 -0.02 -18.52
N ARG A 203 -11.15 -0.70 -19.63
CA ARG A 203 -11.84 -2.00 -19.72
C ARG A 203 -10.81 -3.12 -19.85
N LEU A 204 -11.09 -4.28 -19.26
CA LEU A 204 -10.33 -5.49 -19.54
C LEU A 204 -10.58 -5.94 -20.99
N GLU A 205 -9.53 -6.03 -21.82
CA GLU A 205 -9.59 -6.67 -23.15
C GLU A 205 -9.24 -8.16 -23.01
N SER A 206 -8.15 -8.48 -22.28
CA SER A 206 -7.75 -9.86 -22.03
C SER A 206 -6.84 -9.99 -20.82
N PHE A 207 -6.91 -11.13 -20.16
CA PHE A 207 -5.99 -11.54 -19.09
C PHE A 207 -5.43 -12.92 -19.37
N VAL A 208 -4.12 -13.01 -19.60
CA VAL A 208 -3.39 -14.26 -19.81
C VAL A 208 -2.39 -14.42 -18.68
N ARG A 209 -2.73 -15.26 -17.71
CA ARG A 209 -1.90 -15.49 -16.52
C ARG A 209 -0.45 -15.85 -16.91
N GLY A 210 0.52 -15.27 -16.22
CA GLY A 210 1.95 -15.45 -16.47
C GLY A 210 2.48 -14.74 -17.72
N SER A 211 1.63 -14.06 -18.48
CA SER A 211 2.00 -13.42 -19.74
C SER A 211 1.70 -11.92 -19.76
N GLN A 212 0.44 -11.54 -19.79
CA GLN A 212 0.05 -10.15 -19.87
C GLN A 212 -1.42 -9.92 -19.55
N MET A 213 -1.74 -8.69 -19.21
CA MET A 213 -3.08 -8.12 -19.15
C MET A 213 -3.15 -6.99 -20.18
N VAL A 214 -4.21 -6.96 -20.95
CA VAL A 214 -4.47 -5.91 -21.94
C VAL A 214 -5.72 -5.16 -21.53
N LEU A 215 -5.60 -3.85 -21.48
CA LEU A 215 -6.65 -2.90 -21.14
C LEU A 215 -6.89 -1.97 -22.33
N THR A 216 -8.16 -1.59 -22.58
CA THR A 216 -8.55 -0.61 -23.58
C THR A 216 -9.27 0.56 -22.92
N ARG A 217 -9.02 1.78 -23.38
CA ARG A 217 -9.64 2.99 -22.85
C ARG A 217 -11.17 2.89 -22.87
N TYR A 218 -11.80 3.40 -21.81
CA TYR A 218 -13.23 3.57 -21.72
C TYR A 218 -13.60 5.01 -22.08
N ASP A 219 -14.04 5.24 -23.33
CA ASP A 219 -14.31 6.59 -23.86
C ASP A 219 -15.46 7.33 -23.16
N ASP A 220 -16.40 6.59 -22.52
CA ASP A 220 -17.48 7.17 -21.70
C ASP A 220 -17.11 7.31 -20.21
N TYR A 221 -15.81 7.25 -19.86
CA TYR A 221 -15.34 7.43 -18.49
C TYR A 221 -15.75 8.80 -17.95
N TRP A 222 -16.28 8.84 -16.75
CA TRP A 222 -16.81 10.05 -16.10
C TRP A 222 -15.73 11.05 -15.65
N GLY A 223 -14.49 10.57 -15.43
CA GLY A 223 -13.36 11.36 -14.99
C GLY A 223 -12.51 11.88 -16.15
N GLU A 224 -11.26 12.23 -15.84
CA GLU A 224 -10.29 12.64 -16.84
C GLU A 224 -9.90 11.46 -17.73
N GLN A 225 -9.96 11.67 -19.06
CA GLN A 225 -9.61 10.63 -20.02
C GLN A 225 -8.11 10.33 -19.95
N PRO A 226 -7.69 9.07 -19.82
CA PRO A 226 -6.28 8.72 -19.86
C PRO A 226 -5.68 8.89 -21.26
N ASP A 227 -4.39 9.14 -21.35
CA ASP A 227 -3.67 9.45 -22.61
C ASP A 227 -3.58 8.25 -23.55
N TRP A 228 -3.67 7.03 -23.03
CA TRP A 228 -3.39 5.81 -23.78
C TRP A 228 -4.66 5.10 -24.21
N ASP A 229 -4.75 4.77 -25.51
CA ASP A 229 -5.89 4.01 -26.04
C ASP A 229 -5.84 2.54 -25.60
N LYS A 230 -4.63 2.01 -25.43
CA LYS A 230 -4.38 0.64 -25.01
C LYS A 230 -3.21 0.58 -24.01
N VAL A 231 -3.38 -0.20 -22.97
CA VAL A 231 -2.33 -0.49 -21.96
C VAL A 231 -2.08 -1.99 -21.91
N THR A 232 -0.81 -2.38 -21.99
CA THR A 232 -0.37 -3.76 -21.77
C THR A 232 0.48 -3.85 -20.50
N LEU A 233 -0.02 -4.55 -19.49
CA LEU A 233 0.68 -4.82 -18.24
C LEU A 233 1.35 -6.19 -18.33
N ARG A 234 2.68 -6.24 -18.23
CA ARG A 234 3.49 -7.46 -18.37
C ARG A 234 4.20 -7.81 -17.07
N PRO A 235 3.93 -8.96 -16.44
CA PRO A 235 4.69 -9.41 -15.27
C PRO A 235 6.10 -9.81 -15.68
N LEU A 236 7.10 -9.04 -15.26
CA LEU A 236 8.53 -9.27 -15.45
C LEU A 236 9.18 -9.44 -14.08
N THR A 237 8.95 -10.58 -13.45
CA THR A 237 9.21 -10.83 -12.02
C THR A 237 10.68 -10.87 -11.65
N SER A 238 11.58 -11.09 -12.63
CA SER A 238 13.03 -11.07 -12.43
C SER A 238 13.62 -9.72 -12.80
N ASP A 239 14.47 -9.16 -11.94
CA ASP A 239 15.06 -7.83 -12.08
C ASP A 239 15.83 -7.64 -13.40
N GLY A 240 16.78 -8.54 -13.72
CA GLY A 240 17.58 -8.44 -14.93
C GLY A 240 16.77 -8.41 -16.22
N PRO A 241 15.83 -9.36 -16.46
CA PRO A 241 14.91 -9.33 -17.58
C PRO A 241 14.02 -8.08 -17.61
N ARG A 242 13.55 -7.55 -16.44
CA ARG A 242 12.73 -6.35 -16.38
C ARG A 242 13.52 -5.11 -16.84
N VAL A 243 14.74 -4.92 -16.34
CA VAL A 243 15.63 -3.83 -16.78
C VAL A 243 15.99 -4.00 -18.26
N ALA A 244 16.29 -5.23 -18.73
CA ALA A 244 16.60 -5.48 -20.13
C ALA A 244 15.44 -5.14 -21.07
N ALA A 245 14.20 -5.44 -20.68
CA ALA A 245 13.00 -5.12 -21.45
C ALA A 245 12.80 -3.59 -21.61
N LEU A 246 13.08 -2.81 -20.56
CA LEU A 246 13.07 -1.34 -20.64
C LEU A 246 14.15 -0.86 -21.61
N LEU A 247 15.40 -1.31 -21.43
CA LEU A 247 16.55 -0.85 -22.23
C LEU A 247 16.48 -1.26 -23.71
N SER A 248 15.74 -2.34 -24.04
CA SER A 248 15.46 -2.74 -25.43
C SER A 248 14.27 -2.01 -26.05
N GLY A 249 13.46 -1.32 -25.24
CA GLY A 249 12.22 -0.69 -25.68
C GLY A 249 11.05 -1.66 -25.82
N ASP A 250 11.14 -2.87 -25.26
CA ASP A 250 10.03 -3.85 -25.22
C ASP A 250 8.94 -3.46 -24.21
N VAL A 251 9.25 -2.57 -23.25
CA VAL A 251 8.32 -1.90 -22.35
C VAL A 251 8.70 -0.42 -22.25
N ASP A 252 7.71 0.45 -21.99
CA ASP A 252 7.90 1.90 -21.90
C ASP A 252 8.17 2.37 -20.46
N MET A 253 7.75 1.58 -19.49
CA MET A 253 7.91 1.85 -18.05
C MET A 253 8.12 0.55 -17.28
N ILE A 254 8.93 0.60 -16.23
CA ILE A 254 9.07 -0.49 -15.25
C ILE A 254 8.93 0.03 -13.82
N GLU A 255 8.33 -0.78 -12.96
CA GLU A 255 8.32 -0.55 -11.52
C GLU A 255 9.52 -1.22 -10.82
N SER A 256 9.97 -0.61 -9.73
CA SER A 256 10.99 -1.16 -8.82
C SER A 256 12.23 -1.71 -9.56
N PRO A 257 12.91 -0.93 -10.42
CA PRO A 257 14.23 -1.31 -10.91
C PRO A 257 15.20 -1.44 -9.73
N PRO A 258 16.17 -2.39 -9.77
CA PRO A 258 17.20 -2.46 -8.74
C PRO A 258 17.97 -1.15 -8.65
N ILE A 259 18.21 -0.65 -7.45
CA ILE A 259 18.88 0.65 -7.23
C ILE A 259 20.29 0.70 -7.84
N GLN A 260 21.01 -0.42 -7.92
CA GLN A 260 22.31 -0.52 -8.56
C GLN A 260 22.27 -0.36 -10.08
N ASP A 261 21.12 -0.56 -10.73
CA ASP A 261 20.93 -0.41 -12.17
C ASP A 261 20.50 1.01 -12.57
N LEU A 262 20.08 1.86 -11.64
CA LEU A 262 19.57 3.21 -11.93
C LEU A 262 20.55 4.08 -12.71
N PRO A 263 21.88 4.15 -12.36
CA PRO A 263 22.82 4.94 -13.13
C PRO A 263 22.95 4.46 -14.58
N ARG A 264 22.82 3.15 -14.85
CA ARG A 264 22.84 2.58 -16.20
C ARG A 264 21.58 2.94 -16.99
N ILE A 265 20.42 2.94 -16.33
CA ILE A 265 19.12 3.30 -16.92
C ILE A 265 19.14 4.78 -17.34
N GLU A 266 19.58 5.68 -16.45
CA GLU A 266 19.73 7.12 -16.74
C GLU A 266 20.73 7.40 -17.86
N GLN A 267 21.89 6.72 -17.85
CA GLN A 267 22.89 6.85 -18.92
C GLN A 267 22.36 6.38 -20.28
N ALA A 268 21.37 5.49 -20.30
CA ALA A 268 20.71 5.03 -21.52
C ALA A 268 19.59 5.99 -21.99
N GLY A 269 19.34 7.12 -21.29
CA GLY A 269 18.37 8.15 -21.68
C GLY A 269 16.95 7.93 -21.14
N TYR A 270 16.79 7.06 -20.15
CA TYR A 270 15.49 6.86 -19.48
C TYR A 270 15.37 7.78 -18.25
N SER A 271 14.16 8.21 -17.96
CA SER A 271 13.85 8.98 -16.75
C SER A 271 13.68 8.04 -15.56
N VAL A 272 14.18 8.46 -14.40
CA VAL A 272 13.95 7.78 -13.12
C VAL A 272 13.14 8.73 -12.24
N VAL A 273 12.02 8.24 -11.71
CA VAL A 273 11.19 8.97 -10.76
C VAL A 273 11.01 8.13 -9.50
N ASP A 274 10.96 8.79 -8.34
CA ASP A 274 10.84 8.11 -7.04
C ASP A 274 9.93 8.86 -6.08
N ALA A 275 9.38 8.14 -5.11
CA ALA A 275 8.67 8.68 -3.96
C ALA A 275 9.12 8.00 -2.69
N LEU A 276 9.14 8.78 -1.60
CA LEU A 276 9.22 8.21 -0.26
C LEU A 276 7.96 7.38 -0.02
N SER A 277 8.12 6.07 0.18
CA SER A 277 6.97 5.20 0.41
C SER A 277 6.55 5.20 1.88
N ASN A 278 5.31 4.78 2.13
CA ASN A 278 4.80 4.55 3.48
C ASN A 278 5.38 3.29 4.14
N ARG A 279 6.37 2.65 3.51
CA ARG A 279 7.01 1.45 4.05
C ARG A 279 8.13 1.82 4.98
N ILE A 280 7.92 1.55 6.27
CA ILE A 280 8.95 1.59 7.31
C ILE A 280 9.68 0.26 7.41
N ILE A 281 11.00 0.29 7.50
CA ILE A 281 11.85 -0.83 7.91
C ILE A 281 12.25 -0.59 9.36
N TYR A 282 12.08 -1.60 10.20
CA TYR A 282 12.23 -1.48 11.65
C TYR A 282 12.88 -2.73 12.28
N LEU A 283 13.37 -2.57 13.49
CA LEU A 283 13.71 -3.68 14.39
C LEU A 283 12.64 -3.81 15.47
N ALA A 284 12.18 -5.03 15.67
CA ALA A 284 11.39 -5.38 16.84
C ALA A 284 12.15 -6.40 17.69
N MET A 285 11.91 -6.35 19.01
CA MET A 285 12.66 -7.08 20.03
C MET A 285 11.69 -7.86 20.90
N ASP A 286 12.10 -9.03 21.39
CA ASP A 286 11.32 -9.79 22.37
C ASP A 286 11.23 -9.05 23.71
N GLN A 287 10.03 -8.64 24.07
CA GLN A 287 9.73 -7.90 25.29
C GLN A 287 8.79 -8.67 26.24
N ASP A 288 8.70 -9.99 26.06
CA ASP A 288 7.93 -10.89 26.94
C ASP A 288 8.75 -12.08 27.44
N GLY A 289 9.94 -12.32 26.87
CA GLY A 289 10.83 -13.41 27.22
C GLY A 289 10.42 -14.75 26.62
N GLU A 290 9.53 -14.77 25.64
CA GLU A 290 9.08 -15.99 24.95
C GLU A 290 10.06 -16.46 23.86
N ALA A 291 10.91 -15.57 23.36
CA ALA A 291 11.91 -15.92 22.35
C ALA A 291 13.05 -16.77 22.92
N PRO A 292 13.84 -17.45 22.04
CA PRO A 292 15.00 -18.22 22.48
C PRO A 292 15.97 -17.41 23.34
N SER A 293 16.60 -18.08 24.30
CA SER A 293 17.54 -17.46 25.21
C SER A 293 18.70 -16.79 24.48
N ILE A 294 19.11 -15.62 25.01
CA ILE A 294 20.21 -14.81 24.49
C ILE A 294 21.51 -15.28 25.19
N GLY A 295 22.58 -15.45 24.40
CA GLY A 295 23.86 -15.96 24.95
C GLY A 295 24.59 -14.93 25.78
N GLY A 296 25.27 -15.37 26.87
CA GLY A 296 26.09 -14.51 27.74
C GLY A 296 25.28 -13.63 28.69
N THR A 297 24.05 -14.02 29.04
CA THR A 297 23.12 -13.23 29.87
C THR A 297 22.66 -13.97 31.15
N ASP A 298 23.26 -15.12 31.46
CA ASP A 298 22.85 -15.99 32.58
C ASP A 298 21.37 -16.36 32.56
N GLY A 299 20.81 -16.53 31.31
CA GLY A 299 19.42 -16.89 31.09
C GLY A 299 18.43 -15.74 31.23
N LYS A 300 18.89 -14.49 31.35
CA LYS A 300 18.04 -13.30 31.35
C LYS A 300 17.82 -12.80 29.93
N ASN A 301 16.67 -12.19 29.69
CA ASN A 301 16.41 -11.43 28.44
C ASN A 301 16.79 -9.95 28.65
N PRO A 302 17.91 -9.47 28.10
CA PRO A 302 18.32 -8.06 28.23
C PRO A 302 17.39 -7.10 27.55
N LEU A 303 16.61 -7.55 26.55
CA LEU A 303 15.70 -6.70 25.77
C LEU A 303 14.48 -6.21 26.57
N LEU A 304 14.23 -6.80 27.76
CA LEU A 304 13.21 -6.30 28.70
C LEU A 304 13.62 -4.96 29.33
N ASP A 305 14.93 -4.66 29.40
CA ASP A 305 15.42 -3.38 29.94
C ASP A 305 15.40 -2.31 28.85
N LYS A 306 14.66 -1.23 29.10
CA LYS A 306 14.59 -0.05 28.21
C LYS A 306 15.97 0.50 27.86
N LYS A 307 16.93 0.50 28.79
CA LYS A 307 18.30 1.00 28.54
C LYS A 307 19.00 0.18 27.46
N VAL A 308 18.77 -1.12 27.41
CA VAL A 308 19.32 -1.99 26.36
C VAL A 308 18.68 -1.68 25.01
N ARG A 309 17.35 -1.47 24.96
CA ARG A 309 16.67 -1.08 23.72
C ARG A 309 17.12 0.30 23.23
N GLU A 310 17.29 1.27 24.14
CA GLU A 310 17.89 2.57 23.83
C GLU A 310 19.32 2.43 23.30
N ALA A 311 20.15 1.61 23.93
CA ALA A 311 21.51 1.35 23.48
C ALA A 311 21.55 0.76 22.06
N ILE A 312 20.64 -0.17 21.73
CA ILE A 312 20.51 -0.72 20.39
C ILE A 312 20.16 0.39 19.38
N SER A 313 19.19 1.27 19.69
CA SER A 313 18.83 2.38 18.79
C SER A 313 19.99 3.35 18.56
N LEU A 314 20.68 3.78 19.63
CA LEU A 314 21.80 4.72 19.55
C LEU A 314 23.04 4.13 18.86
N ALA A 315 23.18 2.80 18.82
CA ALA A 315 24.27 2.13 18.10
C ALA A 315 24.11 2.13 16.60
N ILE A 316 22.91 2.42 16.07
CA ILE A 316 22.59 2.30 14.66
C ILE A 316 22.74 3.65 13.94
N ASN A 317 23.71 3.72 13.03
CA ASN A 317 23.88 4.87 12.13
C ASN A 317 22.95 4.73 10.93
N ARG A 318 21.76 5.32 11.01
CA ARG A 318 20.72 5.24 9.98
C ARG A 318 21.13 5.94 8.69
N ASP A 319 21.84 7.07 8.79
CA ASP A 319 22.37 7.79 7.61
C ASP A 319 23.37 6.93 6.83
N ALA A 320 24.24 6.18 7.54
CA ALA A 320 25.17 5.27 6.88
C ALA A 320 24.45 4.08 6.20
N ILE A 321 23.31 3.63 6.72
CA ILE A 321 22.46 2.65 6.03
C ILE A 321 21.88 3.26 4.74
N VAL A 322 21.30 4.44 4.83
CA VAL A 322 20.71 5.16 3.69
C VAL A 322 21.76 5.40 2.60
N GLU A 323 22.91 5.94 2.95
CA GLU A 323 23.95 6.30 1.96
C GLU A 323 24.64 5.07 1.33
N ARG A 324 25.02 4.08 2.18
CA ARG A 324 25.94 3.02 1.74
C ARG A 324 25.26 1.73 1.34
N ILE A 325 24.10 1.43 1.92
CA ILE A 325 23.34 0.21 1.64
C ILE A 325 22.20 0.50 0.67
N MET A 326 21.51 1.64 0.88
CA MET A 326 20.36 2.02 0.07
C MET A 326 20.71 2.96 -1.09
N GLY A 327 22.01 3.35 -1.24
CA GLY A 327 22.46 4.20 -2.34
C GLY A 327 21.79 5.58 -2.41
N GLY A 328 21.24 6.08 -1.29
CA GLY A 328 20.45 7.30 -1.22
C GLY A 328 18.94 7.10 -1.46
N TYR A 329 18.49 5.90 -1.88
CA TYR A 329 17.08 5.60 -2.14
C TYR A 329 16.35 5.08 -0.88
N ALA A 330 16.46 5.83 0.19
CA ALA A 330 15.75 5.67 1.45
C ALA A 330 15.87 6.97 2.26
N GLN A 331 15.07 7.11 3.29
CA GLN A 331 15.18 8.19 4.27
C GLN A 331 15.24 7.61 5.67
N ALA A 332 16.19 8.08 6.51
CA ALA A 332 16.26 7.68 7.91
C ALA A 332 14.94 8.00 8.63
N ALA A 333 14.45 7.05 9.42
CA ALA A 333 13.14 7.14 10.05
C ALA A 333 13.23 7.47 11.55
N GLY A 334 12.41 8.45 11.98
CA GLY A 334 12.18 8.78 13.38
C GLY A 334 10.78 8.38 13.87
N GLU A 335 9.88 8.01 12.96
CA GLU A 335 8.48 7.66 13.19
C GLU A 335 8.12 6.37 12.45
N LEU A 336 6.92 5.82 12.70
CA LEU A 336 6.44 4.60 12.03
C LEU A 336 5.83 4.86 10.65
N LEU A 337 5.53 6.14 10.34
CA LEU A 337 5.13 6.61 9.01
C LEU A 337 5.93 7.85 8.62
N PRO A 338 6.18 8.07 7.30
CA PRO A 338 6.85 9.29 6.85
C PRO A 338 5.91 10.49 6.95
N PRO A 339 6.40 11.65 7.46
CA PRO A 339 5.63 12.89 7.36
C PRO A 339 5.41 13.31 5.88
N PRO A 340 4.25 13.90 5.53
CA PRO A 340 3.19 14.43 6.41
C PRO A 340 1.95 13.50 6.53
N MET A 341 2.12 12.20 6.60
CA MET A 341 1.00 11.27 6.73
C MET A 341 0.23 11.50 8.04
N PHE A 342 -1.06 11.15 8.05
CA PHE A 342 -1.95 11.39 9.18
C PHE A 342 -1.47 10.69 10.47
N GLY A 343 -1.35 11.47 11.55
CA GLY A 343 -0.86 11.01 12.83
C GLY A 343 0.66 11.11 13.02
N THR A 344 1.42 11.68 12.04
CA THR A 344 2.84 12.00 12.22
C THR A 344 3.03 13.38 12.84
N ASN A 345 4.13 13.59 13.55
CA ASN A 345 4.45 14.87 14.18
C ASN A 345 5.85 15.41 13.81
N GLY A 346 6.59 14.70 12.96
CA GLY A 346 7.94 15.08 12.53
C GLY A 346 9.00 14.82 13.59
N ARG A 347 8.86 13.74 14.39
CA ARG A 347 9.85 13.34 15.39
C ARG A 347 11.20 13.13 14.74
N ALA A 348 12.24 13.71 15.34
CA ALA A 348 13.60 13.57 14.87
C ALA A 348 14.09 12.10 14.97
N VAL A 349 14.93 11.72 14.02
CA VAL A 349 15.64 10.44 14.05
C VAL A 349 16.52 10.34 15.31
N ASP A 350 16.54 9.18 15.96
CA ASP A 350 17.41 8.94 17.10
C ASP A 350 18.89 9.16 16.73
N ALA A 351 19.61 9.87 17.58
CA ALA A 351 21.01 10.17 17.34
C ALA A 351 21.89 8.92 17.31
N TYR A 352 22.91 8.90 16.44
CA TYR A 352 23.93 7.86 16.47
C TYR A 352 24.98 8.22 17.55
N ASP A 353 25.00 7.48 18.66
CA ASP A 353 25.95 7.66 19.78
C ASP A 353 26.37 6.30 20.38
N PRO A 354 27.36 5.63 19.76
CA PRO A 354 27.81 4.31 20.25
C PRO A 354 28.51 4.37 21.61
N GLU A 355 29.05 5.51 22.04
CA GLU A 355 29.68 5.63 23.35
C GLU A 355 28.62 5.70 24.46
N LYS A 356 27.55 6.48 24.27
CA LYS A 356 26.38 6.45 25.15
C LYS A 356 25.73 5.05 25.18
N ALA A 357 25.64 4.41 24.02
CA ALA A 357 25.09 3.04 23.93
C ALA A 357 25.88 2.04 24.82
N LYS A 358 27.22 2.07 24.80
CA LYS A 358 28.05 1.24 25.67
C LYS A 358 27.85 1.56 27.17
N GLN A 359 27.71 2.84 27.49
CA GLN A 359 27.43 3.26 28.87
C GLN A 359 26.09 2.69 29.34
N LEU A 360 25.04 2.77 28.53
CA LEU A 360 23.73 2.22 28.87
C LEU A 360 23.75 0.70 29.05
N LEU A 361 24.50 -0.03 28.21
CA LEU A 361 24.68 -1.47 28.38
C LEU A 361 25.40 -1.80 29.72
N THR A 362 26.41 -1.02 30.08
CA THR A 362 27.12 -1.17 31.35
C THR A 362 26.17 -0.92 32.53
N GLU A 363 25.37 0.14 32.48
CA GLU A 363 24.37 0.47 33.50
C GLU A 363 23.25 -0.59 33.61
N ALA A 364 22.91 -1.25 32.48
CA ALA A 364 21.96 -2.36 32.45
C ALA A 364 22.55 -3.69 32.94
N GLY A 365 23.87 -3.73 33.28
CA GLY A 365 24.54 -4.92 33.77
C GLY A 365 25.22 -5.79 32.71
N TYR A 366 25.38 -5.27 31.47
CA TYR A 366 26.02 -5.98 30.35
C TYR A 366 27.26 -5.25 29.82
N PRO A 367 28.30 -5.00 30.66
CA PRO A 367 29.49 -4.23 30.24
C PRO A 367 30.29 -4.92 29.12
N ASP A 368 30.24 -6.25 29.04
CA ASP A 368 30.90 -7.05 27.99
C ASP A 368 29.97 -7.40 26.82
N GLY A 369 28.75 -6.87 26.83
CA GLY A 369 27.70 -7.17 25.85
C GLY A 369 27.14 -8.59 25.99
N PHE A 370 26.56 -9.10 24.90
CA PHE A 370 25.94 -10.43 24.85
C PHE A 370 25.86 -10.94 23.39
N GLU A 371 25.37 -12.18 23.22
CA GLU A 371 25.19 -12.79 21.89
C GLU A 371 23.72 -12.89 21.55
N ILE A 372 23.31 -12.48 20.30
CA ILE A 372 21.93 -12.47 19.86
C ILE A 372 21.81 -12.89 18.40
N THR A 373 20.67 -13.49 18.03
CA THR A 373 20.33 -13.78 16.64
C THR A 373 19.32 -12.74 16.11
N LEU A 374 19.68 -12.08 15.00
CA LEU A 374 18.83 -11.16 14.26
C LEU A 374 18.19 -11.89 13.08
N GLY A 375 16.89 -12.14 13.16
CA GLY A 375 16.11 -12.70 12.04
C GLY A 375 15.78 -11.64 10.98
N THR A 376 15.85 -12.00 9.70
CA THR A 376 15.49 -11.12 8.60
C THR A 376 15.06 -11.92 7.37
N PRO A 377 14.17 -11.41 6.49
CA PRO A 377 14.04 -11.96 5.15
C PRO A 377 15.28 -11.59 4.30
N ASN A 378 15.40 -12.18 3.11
CA ASN A 378 16.45 -11.88 2.13
C ASN A 378 15.92 -11.66 0.71
N ASP A 379 14.60 -11.63 0.55
CA ASP A 379 13.91 -11.52 -0.74
C ASP A 379 12.59 -10.71 -0.64
N ARG A 380 12.44 -9.89 0.42
CA ARG A 380 11.17 -9.17 0.68
C ARG A 380 11.30 -7.66 0.57
N TYR A 381 12.34 -7.07 1.16
CA TYR A 381 12.58 -5.63 1.23
C TYR A 381 13.86 -5.28 0.46
N ILE A 382 14.01 -4.00 0.11
CA ILE A 382 15.20 -3.56 -0.63
C ILE A 382 16.44 -3.77 0.26
N ASN A 383 17.37 -4.62 -0.19
CA ASN A 383 18.63 -4.93 0.49
C ASN A 383 18.49 -5.41 1.96
N ASP A 384 17.40 -6.09 2.30
CA ASP A 384 17.06 -6.50 3.68
C ASP A 384 18.20 -7.25 4.39
N ALA A 385 18.78 -8.26 3.76
CA ALA A 385 19.91 -9.00 4.34
C ALA A 385 21.15 -8.10 4.54
N GLN A 386 21.45 -7.18 3.62
CA GLN A 386 22.57 -6.23 3.72
C GLN A 386 22.35 -5.22 4.85
N VAL A 387 21.11 -4.72 5.01
CA VAL A 387 20.74 -3.85 6.14
C VAL A 387 20.92 -4.58 7.46
N ALA A 388 20.45 -5.82 7.58
CA ALA A 388 20.63 -6.63 8.79
C ALA A 388 22.12 -6.87 9.10
N GLN A 389 22.95 -7.15 8.10
CA GLN A 389 24.41 -7.29 8.27
C GLN A 389 25.06 -5.98 8.73
N ALA A 390 24.65 -4.83 8.20
CA ALA A 390 25.15 -3.53 8.64
C ALA A 390 24.75 -3.25 10.10
N VAL A 391 23.51 -3.53 10.50
CA VAL A 391 23.03 -3.43 11.88
C VAL A 391 23.88 -4.33 12.78
N ALA A 392 24.10 -5.59 12.43
CA ALA A 392 24.94 -6.52 13.21
C ALA A 392 26.35 -6.00 13.43
N GLN A 393 26.98 -5.42 12.39
CA GLN A 393 28.31 -4.80 12.51
C GLN A 393 28.32 -3.58 13.43
N MET A 394 27.25 -2.78 13.44
CA MET A 394 27.11 -1.63 14.31
C MET A 394 26.92 -2.06 15.77
N LEU A 395 26.08 -3.06 16.03
CA LEU A 395 25.85 -3.65 17.36
C LEU A 395 27.12 -4.28 17.94
N ALA A 396 27.96 -4.91 17.09
CA ALA A 396 29.24 -5.47 17.54
C ALA A 396 30.19 -4.40 18.11
N ARG A 397 30.11 -3.13 17.66
CA ARG A 397 30.92 -2.03 18.20
C ARG A 397 30.62 -1.69 19.64
N ILE A 398 29.41 -2.01 20.10
CA ILE A 398 28.99 -1.80 21.49
C ILE A 398 29.01 -3.08 22.33
N GLY A 399 29.55 -4.20 21.79
CA GLY A 399 29.68 -5.47 22.47
C GLY A 399 28.56 -6.49 22.19
N ILE A 400 27.52 -6.14 21.46
CA ILE A 400 26.44 -7.08 21.12
C ILE A 400 26.85 -7.89 19.88
N ARG A 401 27.25 -9.14 20.08
CA ARG A 401 27.63 -10.07 19.00
C ARG A 401 26.36 -10.61 18.34
N THR A 402 26.10 -10.17 17.12
CA THR A 402 24.86 -10.46 16.41
C THR A 402 25.09 -11.46 15.28
N ASN A 403 24.43 -12.62 15.36
CA ASN A 403 24.35 -13.58 14.25
C ASN A 403 23.13 -13.25 13.38
N VAL A 404 23.34 -12.98 12.08
CA VAL A 404 22.23 -12.69 11.15
C VAL A 404 21.72 -13.99 10.55
N ASP A 405 20.44 -14.27 10.76
CA ASP A 405 19.70 -15.40 10.20
C ASP A 405 18.77 -14.90 9.09
N ALA A 406 19.34 -14.83 7.86
CA ALA A 406 18.64 -14.33 6.67
C ALA A 406 18.00 -15.49 5.91
N GLN A 407 16.68 -15.44 5.70
CA GLN A 407 15.88 -16.51 5.14
C GLN A 407 14.92 -15.99 4.04
N THR A 408 14.33 -16.90 3.26
CA THR A 408 13.23 -16.49 2.36
C THR A 408 12.07 -15.91 3.19
N ALA A 409 11.32 -14.97 2.60
CA ALA A 409 10.19 -14.31 3.28
C ALA A 409 9.22 -15.33 3.92
N SER A 410 8.89 -16.41 3.20
CA SER A 410 7.99 -17.45 3.72
C SER A 410 8.53 -18.13 4.98
N GLN A 411 9.81 -18.49 5.01
CA GLN A 411 10.46 -19.12 6.17
C GLN A 411 10.60 -18.13 7.32
N PHE A 412 11.03 -16.90 7.02
CA PHE A 412 11.18 -15.84 8.02
C PHE A 412 9.85 -15.55 8.72
N PHE A 413 8.76 -15.28 7.98
CA PHE A 413 7.48 -14.95 8.61
C PHE A 413 6.89 -16.13 9.41
N SER A 414 7.08 -17.37 8.96
CA SER A 414 6.67 -18.55 9.73
C SER A 414 7.38 -18.61 11.07
N ARG A 415 8.71 -18.43 11.10
CA ARG A 415 9.52 -18.46 12.32
C ARG A 415 9.30 -17.23 13.20
N ARG A 416 9.14 -16.03 12.62
CA ARG A 416 8.78 -14.82 13.37
C ARG A 416 7.45 -15.03 14.12
N ASN A 417 6.45 -15.60 13.46
CA ASN A 417 5.14 -15.86 14.06
C ASN A 417 5.18 -16.97 15.12
N ALA A 418 6.18 -17.87 15.03
CA ALA A 418 6.50 -18.86 16.07
C ALA A 418 7.36 -18.30 17.22
N LEU A 419 7.68 -17.00 17.21
CA LEU A 419 8.52 -16.28 18.20
C LEU A 419 9.96 -16.82 18.27
N ASP A 420 10.53 -17.30 17.15
CA ASP A 420 11.85 -17.91 17.08
C ASP A 420 13.01 -16.89 17.15
N PHE A 421 12.74 -15.58 17.11
CA PHE A 421 13.77 -14.54 17.06
C PHE A 421 13.67 -13.59 18.25
N PRO A 422 14.75 -13.41 19.03
CA PRO A 422 14.79 -12.39 20.09
C PRO A 422 14.83 -10.96 19.53
N ILE A 423 15.38 -10.77 18.33
CA ILE A 423 15.31 -9.52 17.57
C ILE A 423 15.13 -9.85 16.09
N TYR A 424 14.33 -9.05 15.38
CA TYR A 424 14.14 -9.23 13.94
C TYR A 424 13.99 -7.91 13.20
N LEU A 425 14.41 -7.92 11.93
CA LEU A 425 14.19 -6.84 10.96
C LEU A 425 12.97 -7.19 10.11
N ALA A 426 12.04 -6.27 10.02
CA ALA A 426 10.88 -6.39 9.14
C ALA A 426 10.45 -5.01 8.61
N GLY A 427 9.47 -5.00 7.72
CA GLY A 427 8.86 -3.78 7.19
C GLY A 427 7.35 -3.81 7.31
N TRP A 428 6.76 -2.63 7.37
CA TRP A 428 5.31 -2.40 7.38
C TRP A 428 4.93 -1.33 6.37
N SER A 429 3.78 -1.50 5.73
CA SER A 429 3.20 -0.51 4.82
C SER A 429 1.74 -0.29 5.24
N ALA A 430 1.37 0.96 5.50
CA ALA A 430 0.03 1.30 5.99
C ALA A 430 -0.93 1.53 4.81
N SER A 431 -1.84 0.58 4.55
CA SER A 431 -2.85 0.72 3.50
C SER A 431 -3.87 1.83 3.78
N SER A 432 -4.12 2.14 5.05
CA SER A 432 -4.98 3.27 5.44
C SER A 432 -4.33 4.64 5.24
N GLY A 433 -2.99 4.70 5.09
CA GLY A 433 -2.28 5.97 5.04
C GLY A 433 -2.18 6.71 6.38
N GLU A 434 -2.50 6.05 7.51
CA GLU A 434 -2.48 6.71 8.82
C GLU A 434 -1.80 5.89 9.91
N MET A 435 -1.41 6.58 11.01
CA MET A 435 -0.64 6.05 12.14
C MET A 435 -1.36 4.94 12.92
N SER A 436 -2.69 4.90 12.90
CA SER A 436 -3.45 3.82 13.55
C SER A 436 -3.07 2.42 13.03
N SER A 437 -2.69 2.31 11.75
CA SER A 437 -2.30 1.04 11.12
C SER A 437 -1.04 0.41 11.75
N PRO A 438 0.13 1.07 11.79
CA PRO A 438 1.31 0.51 12.45
C PRO A 438 1.12 0.38 13.97
N LEU A 439 0.46 1.32 14.64
CA LEU A 439 0.21 1.22 16.08
C LEU A 439 -0.62 -0.01 16.43
N LYS A 440 -1.75 -0.22 15.76
CA LYS A 440 -2.63 -1.37 16.00
C LYS A 440 -1.95 -2.70 15.69
N SER A 441 -1.14 -2.74 14.62
CA SER A 441 -0.62 -4.00 14.09
C SER A 441 0.72 -4.40 14.72
N LEU A 442 1.64 -3.44 14.93
CA LEU A 442 3.04 -3.72 15.28
C LEU A 442 3.31 -3.63 16.77
N VAL A 443 2.60 -2.76 17.51
CA VAL A 443 2.98 -2.39 18.88
C VAL A 443 1.84 -2.44 19.90
N ALA A 444 0.57 -2.42 19.49
CA ALA A 444 -0.53 -2.68 20.42
C ALA A 444 -0.36 -4.06 21.06
N THR A 445 -0.73 -4.17 22.34
CA THR A 445 -0.70 -5.44 23.06
C THR A 445 -1.46 -6.52 22.31
N TYR A 446 -0.81 -7.66 22.11
CA TYR A 446 -1.42 -8.77 21.36
C TYR A 446 -2.70 -9.25 22.03
N ASN A 447 -3.81 -9.15 21.31
CA ASN A 447 -5.10 -9.68 21.71
C ASN A 447 -5.86 -10.18 20.47
N LYS A 448 -5.98 -11.51 20.37
CA LYS A 448 -6.64 -12.15 19.23
C LYS A 448 -8.11 -11.78 19.11
N GLU A 449 -8.82 -11.63 20.24
CA GLU A 449 -10.26 -11.33 20.26
C GLU A 449 -10.53 -9.88 19.84
N ALA A 450 -9.68 -8.96 20.31
CA ALA A 450 -9.76 -7.53 19.94
C ALA A 450 -9.13 -7.22 18.58
N GLY A 451 -8.41 -8.16 17.95
CA GLY A 451 -7.71 -7.96 16.69
C GLY A 451 -6.55 -6.96 16.78
N THR A 452 -5.93 -6.80 17.97
CA THR A 452 -4.78 -5.94 18.19
C THR A 452 -3.47 -6.73 18.22
N GLY A 453 -2.37 -6.11 17.78
CA GLY A 453 -1.03 -6.69 17.78
C GLY A 453 -0.86 -7.94 16.91
N PRO A 454 -1.57 -8.14 15.78
CA PRO A 454 -1.49 -9.39 15.02
C PRO A 454 -0.09 -9.66 14.45
N THR A 455 0.73 -8.64 14.30
CA THR A 455 2.13 -8.72 13.84
C THR A 455 3.14 -8.31 14.90
N ASN A 456 2.70 -8.02 16.12
CA ASN A 456 3.56 -7.73 17.28
C ASN A 456 4.18 -9.02 17.82
N ALA A 457 5.09 -9.62 17.05
CA ALA A 457 5.82 -10.82 17.49
C ALA A 457 6.89 -10.49 18.57
N GLY A 458 7.28 -9.22 18.73
CA GLY A 458 8.11 -8.75 19.84
C GLY A 458 7.38 -8.67 21.18
N ARG A 459 6.06 -8.84 21.19
CA ARG A 459 5.24 -8.80 22.42
C ARG A 459 5.38 -7.53 23.24
N TYR A 460 5.72 -6.40 22.62
CA TYR A 460 5.62 -5.10 23.29
C TYR A 460 4.21 -4.90 23.87
N SER A 461 4.11 -4.29 25.04
CA SER A 461 2.85 -4.01 25.70
C SER A 461 2.93 -2.72 26.50
N ASN A 462 2.00 -1.81 26.24
CA ASN A 462 1.83 -0.58 27.00
C ASN A 462 0.32 -0.28 27.15
N PRO A 463 -0.27 -0.62 28.32
CA PRO A 463 -1.70 -0.44 28.54
C PRO A 463 -2.22 0.99 28.37
N ALA A 464 -1.39 2.01 28.65
CA ALA A 464 -1.77 3.41 28.48
C ALA A 464 -1.86 3.78 26.98
N MET A 465 -0.91 3.31 26.17
CA MET A 465 -0.94 3.46 24.72
C MET A 465 -2.14 2.69 24.13
N ASP A 466 -2.39 1.46 24.56
CA ASP A 466 -3.51 0.64 24.07
C ASP A 466 -4.87 1.34 24.30
N GLU A 467 -5.10 1.94 25.47
CA GLU A 467 -6.35 2.65 25.77
C GLU A 467 -6.47 3.94 24.96
N LEU A 468 -5.36 4.67 24.75
CA LEU A 468 -5.34 5.87 23.93
C LEU A 468 -5.63 5.53 22.45
N LEU A 469 -4.97 4.49 21.91
CA LEU A 469 -5.22 3.99 20.56
C LEU A 469 -6.68 3.55 20.39
N LYS A 470 -7.24 2.80 21.35
CA LYS A 470 -8.64 2.37 21.33
C LYS A 470 -9.58 3.57 21.27
N THR A 471 -9.31 4.62 22.04
CA THR A 471 -10.09 5.87 22.00
C THR A 471 -9.97 6.55 20.64
N ALA A 472 -8.75 6.68 20.11
CA ALA A 472 -8.52 7.25 18.77
C ALA A 472 -9.27 6.50 17.67
N MET A 473 -9.30 5.16 17.73
CA MET A 473 -10.00 4.30 16.76
C MET A 473 -11.52 4.44 16.76
N THR A 474 -12.09 5.14 17.75
CA THR A 474 -13.53 5.40 17.88
C THR A 474 -13.88 6.90 17.87
N THR A 475 -12.90 7.79 17.68
CA THR A 475 -13.09 9.24 17.65
C THR A 475 -13.28 9.69 16.20
N ILE A 476 -14.44 10.28 15.90
CA ILE A 476 -14.80 10.75 14.55
C ILE A 476 -14.10 12.08 14.20
N ASP A 477 -13.85 12.94 15.19
CA ASP A 477 -13.14 14.20 14.96
C ASP A 477 -11.66 13.93 14.58
N ASP A 478 -11.29 14.24 13.36
CA ASP A 478 -9.94 13.97 12.82
C ASP A 478 -8.85 14.71 13.60
N ALA A 479 -9.09 15.94 14.05
CA ALA A 479 -8.06 16.71 14.75
C ALA A 479 -7.79 16.16 16.18
N GLU A 480 -8.82 15.71 16.88
CA GLU A 480 -8.67 15.03 18.16
C GLU A 480 -8.02 13.65 17.97
N ARG A 481 -8.45 12.90 16.96
CA ARG A 481 -7.91 11.57 16.62
C ARG A 481 -6.44 11.63 16.25
N GLU A 482 -6.04 12.56 15.38
CA GLU A 482 -4.65 12.75 14.97
C GLU A 482 -3.73 12.99 16.16
N LYS A 483 -4.14 13.87 17.09
CA LYS A 483 -3.40 14.16 18.31
C LYS A 483 -3.22 12.92 19.21
N MET A 484 -4.27 12.11 19.35
CA MET A 484 -4.19 10.87 20.13
C MET A 484 -3.23 9.86 19.50
N LEU A 485 -3.22 9.74 18.16
CA LEU A 485 -2.31 8.86 17.44
C LEU A 485 -0.85 9.31 17.57
N GLN A 486 -0.59 10.62 17.49
CA GLN A 486 0.74 11.21 17.73
C GLN A 486 1.24 10.92 19.14
N GLU A 487 0.38 11.08 20.16
CA GLU A 487 0.71 10.80 21.55
C GLU A 487 0.95 9.29 21.79
N ALA A 488 0.12 8.43 21.20
CA ALA A 488 0.28 6.98 21.28
C ALA A 488 1.61 6.51 20.66
N GLU A 489 1.97 7.02 19.50
CA GLU A 489 3.25 6.73 18.87
C GLU A 489 4.42 7.21 19.73
N GLN A 490 4.36 8.44 20.24
CA GLN A 490 5.40 9.01 21.10
C GLN A 490 5.67 8.12 22.31
N MET A 491 4.62 7.55 22.96
CA MET A 491 4.80 6.63 24.09
C MET A 491 5.61 5.39 23.70
N VAL A 492 5.36 4.83 22.52
CA VAL A 492 6.06 3.64 22.01
C VAL A 492 7.53 3.94 21.70
N LEU A 493 7.78 5.04 21.00
CA LEU A 493 9.11 5.42 20.54
C LEU A 493 9.99 5.88 21.71
N ASP A 494 9.42 6.58 22.69
CA ASP A 494 10.14 6.97 23.91
C ASP A 494 10.50 5.78 24.79
N ASP A 495 9.75 4.68 24.72
CA ASP A 495 10.06 3.43 25.39
C ASP A 495 10.96 2.50 24.56
N PHE A 496 11.33 2.90 23.34
CA PHE A 496 12.04 2.03 22.38
C PHE A 496 11.33 0.68 22.19
N GLY A 497 10.00 0.69 22.19
CA GLY A 497 9.19 -0.50 22.00
C GLY A 497 9.37 -1.14 20.62
N ILE A 498 9.70 -0.31 19.63
CA ILE A 498 10.12 -0.66 18.27
C ILE A 498 11.17 0.36 17.83
N ILE A 499 12.10 -0.03 16.98
CA ILE A 499 13.17 0.85 16.49
C ILE A 499 13.01 1.09 15.00
N PRO A 500 12.51 2.27 14.56
CA PRO A 500 12.50 2.66 13.16
C PRO A 500 13.92 2.75 12.60
N LEU A 501 14.14 2.27 11.37
CA LEU A 501 15.43 2.37 10.69
C LEU A 501 15.38 3.38 9.53
N HIS A 502 14.57 3.08 8.52
CA HIS A 502 14.40 3.94 7.36
C HIS A 502 13.08 3.67 6.65
N TYR A 503 12.59 4.67 5.92
CA TYR A 503 11.54 4.48 4.91
C TYR A 503 12.18 4.12 3.58
N GLU A 504 11.60 3.16 2.86
CA GLU A 504 12.02 2.82 1.50
C GLU A 504 11.56 3.92 0.52
N GLN A 505 12.34 4.20 -0.50
CA GLN A 505 11.86 4.89 -1.70
C GLN A 505 11.42 3.88 -2.74
N THR A 506 10.26 4.13 -3.34
CA THR A 506 9.81 3.39 -4.51
C THR A 506 10.26 4.11 -5.76
N VAL A 507 10.79 3.36 -6.70
CA VAL A 507 11.40 3.89 -7.92
C VAL A 507 10.69 3.32 -9.14
N TRP A 508 10.47 4.17 -10.14
CA TRP A 508 10.02 3.79 -11.47
C TRP A 508 11.02 4.31 -12.51
N ALA A 509 11.18 3.56 -13.59
CA ALA A 509 11.99 3.99 -14.72
C ALA A 509 11.11 4.03 -15.97
N LEU A 510 11.17 5.15 -16.69
CA LEU A 510 10.30 5.48 -17.80
C LEU A 510 11.11 5.86 -19.05
N LYS A 511 10.57 5.54 -20.22
CA LYS A 511 11.05 6.05 -21.49
C LYS A 511 10.95 7.58 -21.54
N GLU A 512 11.90 8.21 -22.24
CA GLU A 512 11.86 9.66 -22.49
C GLU A 512 10.50 10.07 -23.11
N GLY A 513 9.94 11.18 -22.63
CA GLY A 513 8.63 11.67 -23.07
C GLY A 513 7.44 11.08 -22.29
N LEU A 514 7.69 10.33 -21.22
CA LEU A 514 6.67 9.89 -20.27
C LEU A 514 6.85 10.59 -18.92
N THR A 515 5.72 10.83 -18.24
CA THR A 515 5.68 11.28 -16.85
C THR A 515 4.80 10.36 -16.01
N TYR A 516 5.12 10.26 -14.74
CA TYR A 516 4.37 9.50 -13.76
C TYR A 516 4.48 10.21 -12.40
N GLU A 517 3.35 10.40 -11.71
CA GLU A 517 3.36 10.90 -10.34
C GLU A 517 3.67 9.75 -9.39
N PRO A 518 4.86 9.76 -8.73
CA PRO A 518 5.24 8.70 -7.81
C PRO A 518 4.30 8.63 -6.60
N ARG A 519 3.97 7.39 -6.16
CA ARG A 519 2.99 7.13 -5.10
C ARG A 519 3.62 6.54 -3.85
N VAL A 520 3.17 7.02 -2.67
CA VAL A 520 3.65 6.52 -1.37
C VAL A 520 3.19 5.09 -1.07
N ASP A 521 2.08 4.62 -1.69
CA ASP A 521 1.56 3.26 -1.57
C ASP A 521 2.31 2.23 -2.45
N GLN A 522 3.26 2.69 -3.26
CA GLN A 522 4.07 1.89 -4.19
C GLN A 522 3.29 1.33 -5.39
N TYR A 523 2.06 1.76 -5.64
CA TYR A 523 1.26 1.27 -6.76
C TYR A 523 1.74 1.86 -8.08
N THR A 524 1.61 1.06 -9.13
CA THR A 524 1.79 1.47 -10.53
C THR A 524 0.44 1.49 -11.21
N ILE A 525 -0.12 2.68 -11.40
CA ILE A 525 -1.46 2.88 -11.98
C ILE A 525 -1.29 3.44 -13.39
N ALA A 526 -1.64 2.64 -14.40
CA ALA A 526 -1.38 2.97 -15.81
C ALA A 526 -2.13 4.23 -16.28
N SER A 527 -3.32 4.52 -15.72
CA SER A 527 -4.08 5.74 -16.03
C SER A 527 -3.40 7.03 -15.55
N GLN A 528 -2.38 6.93 -14.69
CA GLN A 528 -1.59 8.06 -14.18
C GLN A 528 -0.23 8.19 -14.90
N VAL A 529 0.02 7.40 -15.92
CA VAL A 529 1.17 7.58 -16.82
C VAL A 529 0.75 8.49 -17.95
N HIS A 530 1.42 9.63 -18.10
CA HIS A 530 1.10 10.64 -19.08
C HIS A 530 2.20 10.83 -20.12
N ALA A 531 1.84 11.27 -21.32
CA ALA A 531 2.80 11.81 -22.27
C ALA A 531 3.32 13.16 -21.74
N ALA A 532 4.65 13.37 -21.78
CA ALA A 532 5.21 14.68 -21.44
C ALA A 532 4.78 15.72 -22.48
N GLU A 533 4.41 16.95 -22.03
CA GLU A 533 4.02 18.07 -22.90
C GLU A 533 5.19 18.58 -23.79
#